data_266e70cece8a2bcb4dec386077ab618d
#
_entry.id   266e70cece8a2bcb4dec386077ab618d
#
_cell.length_a   1.000
_cell.length_b   1.000
_cell.length_c   1.000
_cell.angle_alpha   90.00
_cell.angle_beta   90.00
_cell.angle_gamma   90.00
#
_symmetry.space_group_name_H-M   'P 1'
#
loop_
_entity.id
_entity.type
_entity.pdbx_description
1 polymer ?
#
loop_
_entity_poly.entity_id
_entity_poly.type
_entity_poly.pdbx_seq_one_letter_code
_entity_poly.pdbx_strand_id
1 'polypeptide(L)'
;QELSTLPQVSPGPLDLSNERSVSERAGATAGKVDIVIHNAEVHRATGVANRRGTDVARAEMDINYFGALRLAQEFGPALKGRGGDGQSHAIAWVNLLSIYALSNFPPHGTFSASKAAAHSLAQCLRAEMRPAGIRVVNVFPGPIDDEWNQLLPPPKVTPAALASAIVKALRDGVEDVYPGDVAQEWLSRWRDNPKVLERELAAGSGT
;
A
#
# COMPACT_ATOMS: atom_id res chain seq x y z
N GLN A 1 8.16 -18.22 10.08
CA GLN A 1 8.47 -19.67 9.98
C GLN A 1 7.50 -20.38 9.01
N GLU A 2 6.21 -20.01 8.95
CA GLU A 2 5.23 -20.66 8.06
C GLU A 2 5.54 -20.48 6.55
N LEU A 3 6.01 -19.29 6.15
CA LEU A 3 6.30 -19.01 4.73
C LEU A 3 7.42 -19.87 4.14
N SER A 4 8.39 -20.29 4.95
CA SER A 4 9.50 -21.13 4.48
C SER A 4 9.10 -22.57 4.11
N THR A 5 7.91 -23.00 4.50
CA THR A 5 7.37 -24.32 4.18
C THR A 5 6.58 -24.34 2.86
N LEU A 6 6.25 -23.17 2.32
CA LEU A 6 5.51 -23.07 1.07
C LEU A 6 6.44 -23.32 -0.14
N PRO A 7 6.02 -24.13 -1.11
CA PRO A 7 6.80 -24.36 -2.31
C PRO A 7 6.98 -23.04 -3.08
N GLN A 8 8.19 -22.84 -3.64
CA GLN A 8 8.55 -21.67 -4.44
C GLN A 8 8.59 -20.33 -3.66
N VAL A 9 8.56 -20.37 -2.33
CA VAL A 9 8.75 -19.19 -1.48
C VAL A 9 10.18 -19.19 -0.92
N SER A 10 10.89 -18.09 -1.13
CA SER A 10 12.24 -17.85 -0.61
C SER A 10 12.21 -16.67 0.36
N PRO A 11 11.96 -16.92 1.66
CA PRO A 11 11.93 -15.86 2.66
C PRO A 11 13.34 -15.26 2.85
N GLY A 12 13.38 -14.01 3.22
CA GLY A 12 14.63 -13.34 3.54
C GLY A 12 14.41 -12.05 4.31
N PRO A 13 15.41 -11.60 5.07
CA PRO A 13 15.29 -10.39 5.88
C PRO A 13 15.13 -9.16 4.99
N LEU A 14 14.24 -8.27 5.40
CA LEU A 14 14.07 -6.96 4.80
C LEU A 14 13.49 -6.01 5.86
N ASP A 15 14.24 -4.98 6.20
CA ASP A 15 13.81 -3.90 7.08
C ASP A 15 13.69 -2.62 6.25
N LEU A 16 12.47 -2.15 6.04
CA LEU A 16 12.17 -0.97 5.23
C LEU A 16 12.58 0.34 5.91
N SER A 17 12.80 0.34 7.23
CA SER A 17 13.35 1.51 7.94
C SER A 17 14.85 1.67 7.75
N ASN A 18 15.53 0.65 7.23
CA ASN A 18 16.98 0.61 7.07
C ASN A 18 17.37 0.60 5.57
N GLU A 19 17.93 1.70 5.10
CA GLU A 19 18.35 1.86 3.70
C GLU A 19 19.32 0.76 3.24
N ARG A 20 20.27 0.38 4.11
CA ARG A 20 21.23 -0.68 3.80
C ARG A 20 20.54 -2.04 3.62
N SER A 21 19.56 -2.36 4.47
CA SER A 21 18.78 -3.60 4.33
C SER A 21 18.04 -3.66 3.00
N VAL A 22 17.44 -2.54 2.57
CA VAL A 22 16.74 -2.45 1.28
C VAL A 22 17.71 -2.58 0.12
N SER A 23 18.85 -1.88 0.15
CA SER A 23 19.87 -1.93 -0.90
C SER A 23 20.49 -3.33 -1.04
N GLU A 24 20.85 -3.98 0.07
CA GLU A 24 21.38 -5.35 0.06
C GLU A 24 20.36 -6.34 -0.53
N ARG A 25 19.07 -6.21 -0.16
CA ARG A 25 18.02 -7.06 -0.72
C ARG A 25 17.82 -6.81 -2.22
N ALA A 26 17.78 -5.56 -2.64
CA ALA A 26 17.66 -5.20 -4.05
C ALA A 26 18.85 -5.72 -4.87
N GLY A 27 20.08 -5.53 -4.39
CA GLY A 27 21.28 -6.06 -5.03
C GLY A 27 21.23 -7.57 -5.25
N ALA A 28 20.63 -8.31 -4.32
CA ALA A 28 20.50 -9.76 -4.43
C ALA A 28 19.34 -10.24 -5.33
N THR A 29 18.30 -9.44 -5.50
CA THR A 29 17.03 -9.92 -6.08
C THR A 29 16.45 -9.07 -7.21
N ALA A 30 16.72 -7.78 -7.31
CA ALA A 30 16.04 -6.86 -8.23
C ALA A 30 16.13 -7.29 -9.70
N GLY A 31 17.27 -7.83 -10.12
CA GLY A 31 17.47 -8.34 -11.49
C GLY A 31 16.62 -9.58 -11.86
N LYS A 32 15.93 -10.18 -10.90
CA LYS A 32 15.09 -11.38 -11.10
C LYS A 32 13.62 -11.15 -10.76
N VAL A 33 13.27 -9.95 -10.27
CA VAL A 33 11.93 -9.62 -9.82
C VAL A 33 11.14 -9.00 -10.96
N ASP A 34 9.98 -9.57 -11.29
CA ASP A 34 9.03 -9.03 -12.27
C ASP A 34 7.98 -8.14 -11.61
N ILE A 35 7.54 -8.50 -10.41
CA ILE A 35 6.49 -7.77 -9.67
C ILE A 35 6.99 -7.45 -8.27
N VAL A 36 6.98 -6.17 -7.91
CA VAL A 36 7.20 -5.72 -6.54
C VAL A 36 5.84 -5.45 -5.90
N ILE A 37 5.60 -6.02 -4.70
CA ILE A 37 4.40 -5.75 -3.91
C ILE A 37 4.84 -5.14 -2.58
N HIS A 38 4.60 -3.83 -2.44
CA HIS A 38 4.79 -3.13 -1.17
C HIS A 38 3.55 -3.35 -0.30
N ASN A 39 3.64 -4.36 0.57
CA ASN A 39 2.57 -4.75 1.50
C ASN A 39 2.85 -4.31 2.94
N ALA A 40 4.14 -4.14 3.30
CA ALA A 40 4.50 -3.80 4.67
C ALA A 40 3.92 -2.45 5.10
N GLU A 41 3.35 -2.41 6.30
CA GLU A 41 2.84 -1.19 6.90
C GLU A 41 3.05 -1.16 8.40
N VAL A 42 3.06 0.05 8.94
CA VAL A 42 2.87 0.32 10.37
C VAL A 42 1.54 1.06 10.51
N HIS A 43 0.70 0.52 11.38
CA HIS A 43 -0.64 1.03 11.64
C HIS A 43 -0.87 1.12 13.15
N ARG A 44 -1.25 2.30 13.62
CA ARG A 44 -1.62 2.55 15.03
C ARG A 44 -2.91 3.37 15.08
N ALA A 45 -3.82 2.98 15.96
CA ALA A 45 -5.04 3.74 16.23
C ALA A 45 -4.68 4.99 17.05
N THR A 46 -4.28 6.06 16.37
CA THR A 46 -3.83 7.31 17.00
C THR A 46 -4.42 8.49 16.25
N GLY A 47 -5.23 9.28 16.97
CA GLY A 47 -5.70 10.57 16.48
C GLY A 47 -4.58 11.63 16.47
N VAL A 48 -4.89 12.81 15.95
CA VAL A 48 -3.88 13.88 15.75
C VAL A 48 -3.61 14.66 17.03
N ALA A 49 -4.66 15.03 17.78
CA ALA A 49 -4.56 15.94 18.93
C ALA A 49 -4.67 15.24 20.30
N ASN A 50 -5.03 13.98 20.33
CA ASN A 50 -5.29 13.23 21.58
C ASN A 50 -4.03 12.62 22.20
N ARG A 51 -2.86 12.78 21.59
CA ARG A 51 -1.60 12.23 22.05
C ARG A 51 -0.47 13.25 21.91
N ARG A 52 0.43 13.27 22.88
CA ARG A 52 1.69 14.05 22.79
C ARG A 52 2.79 13.21 22.12
N GLY A 53 3.71 13.90 21.47
CA GLY A 53 4.85 13.32 20.76
C GLY A 53 4.52 12.92 19.32
N THR A 54 5.56 12.63 18.53
CA THR A 54 5.47 12.34 17.10
C THR A 54 5.99 10.94 16.74
N ASP A 55 6.32 10.10 17.73
CA ASP A 55 7.01 8.84 17.49
C ASP A 55 6.17 7.87 16.64
N VAL A 56 4.87 7.80 16.92
CA VAL A 56 3.94 6.96 16.13
C VAL A 56 3.86 7.46 14.70
N ALA A 57 3.65 8.74 14.49
CA ALA A 57 3.58 9.33 13.16
C ALA A 57 4.89 9.15 12.37
N ARG A 58 6.04 9.28 13.05
CA ARG A 58 7.36 9.02 12.44
C ARG A 58 7.50 7.57 12.02
N ALA A 59 7.14 6.62 12.87
CA ALA A 59 7.20 5.19 12.55
C ALA A 59 6.27 4.82 11.38
N GLU A 60 5.06 5.38 11.35
CA GLU A 60 4.13 5.20 10.24
C GLU A 60 4.66 5.81 8.94
N MET A 61 5.19 7.03 8.98
CA MET A 61 5.82 7.66 7.81
C MET A 61 7.05 6.91 7.34
N ASP A 62 7.88 6.42 8.26
CA ASP A 62 9.14 5.76 7.91
C ASP A 62 8.91 4.46 7.13
N ILE A 63 7.90 3.68 7.51
CA ILE A 63 7.57 2.43 6.81
C ILE A 63 6.64 2.69 5.62
N ASN A 64 5.51 3.39 5.84
CA ASN A 64 4.46 3.49 4.84
C ASN A 64 4.84 4.40 3.66
N TYR A 65 5.62 5.45 3.91
CA TYR A 65 6.05 6.40 2.89
C TYR A 65 7.54 6.24 2.52
N PHE A 66 8.46 6.41 3.47
CA PHE A 66 9.89 6.32 3.16
C PHE A 66 10.31 4.90 2.79
N GLY A 67 9.69 3.87 3.37
CA GLY A 67 9.91 2.48 2.96
C GLY A 67 9.51 2.24 1.50
N ALA A 68 8.36 2.77 1.07
CA ALA A 68 7.95 2.73 -0.34
C ALA A 68 8.94 3.48 -1.26
N LEU A 69 9.41 4.65 -0.82
CA LEU A 69 10.39 5.45 -1.58
C LEU A 69 11.73 4.70 -1.72
N ARG A 70 12.27 4.14 -0.63
CA ARG A 70 13.51 3.34 -0.65
C ARG A 70 13.39 2.14 -1.59
N LEU A 71 12.28 1.41 -1.51
CA LEU A 71 12.02 0.31 -2.45
C LEU A 71 11.98 0.78 -3.90
N ALA A 72 11.31 1.90 -4.18
CA ALA A 72 11.22 2.45 -5.54
C ALA A 72 12.58 2.88 -6.09
N GLN A 73 13.44 3.47 -5.27
CA GLN A 73 14.78 3.88 -5.64
C GLN A 73 15.70 2.68 -5.95
N GLU A 74 15.60 1.62 -5.15
CA GLU A 74 16.47 0.46 -5.26
C GLU A 74 15.99 -0.57 -6.31
N PHE A 75 14.70 -0.83 -6.42
CA PHE A 75 14.15 -1.79 -7.40
C PHE A 75 13.76 -1.16 -8.73
N GLY A 76 13.44 0.14 -8.75
CA GLY A 76 12.94 0.84 -9.93
C GLY A 76 13.85 0.76 -11.14
N PRO A 77 15.17 1.02 -11.01
CA PRO A 77 16.09 0.93 -12.13
C PRO A 77 16.14 -0.45 -12.80
N ALA A 78 16.17 -1.51 -12.01
CA ALA A 78 16.17 -2.88 -12.52
C ALA A 78 14.85 -3.23 -13.24
N LEU A 79 13.71 -2.84 -12.67
CA LEU A 79 12.42 -3.01 -13.33
C LEU A 79 12.32 -2.25 -14.64
N LYS A 80 12.81 -1.00 -14.69
CA LYS A 80 12.85 -0.19 -15.93
C LYS A 80 13.73 -0.84 -17.01
N GLY A 81 14.88 -1.39 -16.63
CA GLY A 81 15.75 -2.13 -17.56
C GLY A 81 15.03 -3.33 -18.17
N ARG A 82 14.32 -4.11 -17.36
CA ARG A 82 13.56 -5.28 -17.81
C ARG A 82 12.32 -4.91 -18.64
N GLY A 83 11.65 -3.79 -18.34
CA GLY A 83 10.52 -3.30 -19.13
C GLY A 83 10.92 -2.83 -20.51
N GLY A 84 12.14 -2.31 -20.64
CA GLY A 84 12.69 -1.77 -21.90
C GLY A 84 13.33 -2.81 -22.82
N ASP A 85 13.55 -4.06 -22.38
CA ASP A 85 14.24 -5.09 -23.16
C ASP A 85 13.37 -5.82 -24.21
N GLY A 86 12.10 -5.45 -24.32
CA GLY A 86 11.15 -5.99 -25.30
C GLY A 86 10.70 -7.44 -25.05
N GLN A 87 11.16 -8.05 -23.96
CA GLN A 87 10.66 -9.35 -23.55
C GLN A 87 9.31 -9.17 -22.84
N SER A 88 8.29 -9.90 -23.28
CA SER A 88 6.90 -9.73 -22.78
C SER A 88 6.72 -10.29 -21.37
N HIS A 89 7.35 -9.65 -20.40
CA HIS A 89 7.12 -9.95 -18.99
C HIS A 89 6.07 -9.00 -18.42
N ALA A 90 5.17 -9.53 -17.59
CA ALA A 90 4.23 -8.72 -16.84
C ALA A 90 4.95 -8.01 -15.69
N ILE A 91 5.64 -6.91 -15.99
CA ILE A 91 6.37 -6.13 -14.99
C ILE A 91 5.41 -5.16 -14.34
N ALA A 92 5.34 -5.19 -13.01
CA ALA A 92 4.43 -4.35 -12.27
C ALA A 92 4.97 -3.95 -10.90
N TRP A 93 4.39 -2.87 -10.39
CA TRP A 93 4.54 -2.41 -9.02
C TRP A 93 3.17 -2.33 -8.36
N VAL A 94 3.01 -2.93 -7.18
CA VAL A 94 1.76 -2.91 -6.41
C VAL A 94 1.99 -2.23 -5.08
N ASN A 95 1.17 -1.22 -4.77
CA ASN A 95 1.16 -0.57 -3.45
C ASN A 95 -0.11 -0.96 -2.70
N LEU A 96 0.01 -1.55 -1.51
CA LEU A 96 -1.10 -1.64 -0.56
C LEU A 96 -1.22 -0.30 0.18
N LEU A 97 -2.18 0.49 -0.27
CA LEU A 97 -2.57 1.74 0.36
C LEU A 97 -3.70 1.51 1.38
N SER A 98 -4.70 2.36 1.39
CA SER A 98 -5.92 2.26 2.18
C SER A 98 -6.95 3.25 1.63
N ILE A 99 -8.24 2.99 1.84
CA ILE A 99 -9.30 4.00 1.62
C ILE A 99 -9.04 5.26 2.45
N TYR A 100 -8.34 5.15 3.58
CA TYR A 100 -7.95 6.29 4.42
C TYR A 100 -6.90 7.21 3.77
N ALA A 101 -6.31 6.81 2.65
CA ALA A 101 -5.48 7.68 1.81
C ALA A 101 -6.31 8.68 0.99
N LEU A 102 -7.61 8.41 0.78
CA LEU A 102 -8.53 9.25 0.01
C LEU A 102 -9.29 10.24 0.89
N SER A 103 -9.73 9.77 2.07
CA SER A 103 -10.40 10.59 3.05
C SER A 103 -10.00 10.10 4.44
N ASN A 104 -9.53 11.02 5.28
CA ASN A 104 -8.91 10.67 6.56
C ASN A 104 -9.94 10.13 7.55
N PHE A 105 -9.54 9.10 8.29
CA PHE A 105 -10.32 8.54 9.37
C PHE A 105 -9.75 9.03 10.72
N PRO A 106 -10.48 9.90 11.47
CA PRO A 106 -9.93 10.58 12.64
C PRO A 106 -9.31 9.69 13.71
N PRO A 107 -9.87 8.49 14.06
CA PRO A 107 -9.23 7.58 15.00
C PRO A 107 -7.86 7.05 14.55
N HIS A 108 -7.56 7.13 13.26
CA HIS A 108 -6.31 6.70 12.63
C HIS A 108 -5.65 7.85 11.87
N GLY A 109 -5.62 9.05 12.47
CA GLY A 109 -5.26 10.28 11.77
C GLY A 109 -3.83 10.30 11.23
N THR A 110 -2.84 9.84 12.02
CA THR A 110 -1.44 9.80 11.58
C THR A 110 -1.19 8.70 10.55
N PHE A 111 -1.85 7.56 10.68
CA PHE A 111 -1.85 6.50 9.67
C PHE A 111 -2.45 6.98 8.34
N SER A 112 -3.63 7.62 8.39
CA SER A 112 -4.26 8.21 7.19
C SER A 112 -3.32 9.18 6.47
N ALA A 113 -2.63 10.05 7.22
CA ALA A 113 -1.65 10.97 6.66
C ALA A 113 -0.49 10.24 5.97
N SER A 114 0.03 9.16 6.57
CA SER A 114 1.11 8.38 5.98
C SER A 114 0.68 7.66 4.69
N LYS A 115 -0.55 7.14 4.65
CA LYS A 115 -1.11 6.50 3.44
C LYS A 115 -1.45 7.52 2.35
N ALA A 116 -1.88 8.74 2.71
CA ALA A 116 -2.06 9.82 1.74
C ALA A 116 -0.72 10.26 1.13
N ALA A 117 0.33 10.36 1.92
CA ALA A 117 1.68 10.61 1.43
C ALA A 117 2.18 9.50 0.49
N ALA A 118 1.98 8.24 0.87
CA ALA A 118 2.30 7.08 0.03
C ALA A 118 1.50 7.06 -1.28
N HIS A 119 0.23 7.45 -1.25
CA HIS A 119 -0.59 7.59 -2.47
C HIS A 119 -0.05 8.67 -3.41
N SER A 120 0.32 9.84 -2.87
CA SER A 120 0.95 10.90 -3.67
C SER A 120 2.25 10.42 -4.32
N LEU A 121 3.11 9.71 -3.57
CA LEU A 121 4.33 9.09 -4.10
C LEU A 121 4.01 8.09 -5.21
N ALA A 122 3.00 7.24 -5.02
CA ALA A 122 2.61 6.22 -5.98
C ALA A 122 2.11 6.81 -7.31
N GLN A 123 1.46 7.97 -7.29
CA GLN A 123 1.07 8.70 -8.50
C GLN A 123 2.29 9.19 -9.29
N CYS A 124 3.31 9.72 -8.62
CA CYS A 124 4.58 10.10 -9.24
C CYS A 124 5.30 8.89 -9.81
N LEU A 125 5.40 7.81 -9.02
CA LEU A 125 6.03 6.56 -9.45
C LEU A 125 5.34 5.99 -10.71
N ARG A 126 4.02 6.04 -10.78
CA ARG A 126 3.25 5.61 -11.96
C ARG A 126 3.66 6.40 -13.22
N ALA A 127 3.80 7.71 -13.10
CA ALA A 127 4.23 8.55 -14.21
C ALA A 127 5.66 8.22 -14.66
N GLU A 128 6.57 7.95 -13.71
CA GLU A 128 7.96 7.63 -14.01
C GLU A 128 8.17 6.21 -14.58
N MET A 129 7.28 5.26 -14.23
CA MET A 129 7.37 3.87 -14.65
C MET A 129 6.68 3.60 -16.00
N ARG A 130 5.67 4.40 -16.35
CA ARG A 130 4.86 4.24 -17.56
C ARG A 130 5.68 4.21 -18.87
N PRO A 131 6.70 5.06 -19.10
CA PRO A 131 7.49 5.00 -20.32
C PRO A 131 8.25 3.69 -20.53
N ALA A 132 8.56 2.96 -19.44
CA ALA A 132 9.17 1.64 -19.49
C ALA A 132 8.14 0.48 -19.54
N GLY A 133 6.87 0.77 -19.78
CA GLY A 133 5.81 -0.24 -19.83
C GLY A 133 5.44 -0.88 -18.50
N ILE A 134 5.93 -0.34 -17.37
CA ILE A 134 5.69 -0.88 -16.04
C ILE A 134 4.38 -0.33 -15.51
N ARG A 135 3.50 -1.23 -15.09
CA ARG A 135 2.23 -0.87 -14.48
C ARG A 135 2.37 -0.66 -12.98
N VAL A 136 1.88 0.48 -12.48
CA VAL A 136 1.78 0.75 -11.04
C VAL A 136 0.33 0.61 -10.60
N VAL A 137 0.06 -0.40 -9.78
CA VAL A 137 -1.26 -0.73 -9.24
C VAL A 137 -1.34 -0.23 -7.80
N ASN A 138 -2.33 0.58 -7.51
CA ASN A 138 -2.64 1.05 -6.16
C ASN A 138 -3.88 0.32 -5.65
N VAL A 139 -3.77 -0.25 -4.46
CA VAL A 139 -4.85 -1.01 -3.85
C VAL A 139 -5.32 -0.27 -2.61
N PHE A 140 -6.61 0.03 -2.54
CA PHE A 140 -7.24 0.80 -1.48
C PHE A 140 -8.24 -0.07 -0.71
N PRO A 141 -7.77 -1.01 0.12
CA PRO A 141 -8.69 -1.80 0.93
C PRO A 141 -9.35 -0.94 2.01
N GLY A 142 -10.57 -1.32 2.39
CA GLY A 142 -11.14 -0.98 3.69
C GLY A 142 -10.50 -1.82 4.79
N PRO A 143 -11.14 -1.94 5.96
CA PRO A 143 -10.66 -2.82 7.02
C PRO A 143 -10.44 -4.24 6.52
N ILE A 144 -9.25 -4.79 6.80
CA ILE A 144 -8.89 -6.17 6.47
C ILE A 144 -9.23 -7.05 7.68
N ASP A 145 -9.73 -8.25 7.45
CA ASP A 145 -10.01 -9.22 8.51
C ASP A 145 -8.71 -9.92 8.94
N ASP A 146 -7.92 -9.19 9.71
CA ASP A 146 -6.64 -9.61 10.27
C ASP A 146 -6.57 -9.31 11.78
N GLU A 147 -5.44 -9.65 12.41
CA GLU A 147 -5.22 -9.45 13.83
C GLU A 147 -5.20 -7.97 14.26
N TRP A 148 -4.85 -7.05 13.36
CA TRP A 148 -4.71 -5.62 13.64
C TRP A 148 -6.06 -4.88 13.64
N ASN A 149 -7.02 -5.41 12.90
CA ASN A 149 -8.35 -4.81 12.71
C ASN A 149 -9.47 -5.52 13.49
N GLN A 150 -9.13 -6.38 14.48
CA GLN A 150 -10.13 -7.14 15.23
C GLN A 150 -11.18 -6.27 15.93
N LEU A 151 -10.79 -5.09 16.40
CA LEU A 151 -11.69 -4.16 17.09
C LEU A 151 -12.62 -3.39 16.14
N LEU A 152 -12.35 -3.38 14.86
CA LEU A 152 -13.21 -2.72 13.89
C LEU A 152 -14.42 -3.62 13.58
N PRO A 153 -15.63 -3.03 13.45
CA PRO A 153 -16.82 -3.81 13.11
C PRO A 153 -16.76 -4.34 11.66
N PRO A 154 -17.47 -5.43 11.36
CA PRO A 154 -17.69 -5.85 9.96
C PRO A 154 -18.55 -4.79 9.20
N PRO A 155 -18.52 -4.78 7.86
CA PRO A 155 -17.82 -5.75 7.02
C PRO A 155 -16.33 -5.46 6.86
N LYS A 156 -15.54 -6.54 6.69
CA LYS A 156 -14.09 -6.50 6.44
C LYS A 156 -13.75 -7.34 5.21
N VAL A 157 -12.68 -6.97 4.51
CA VAL A 157 -12.18 -7.79 3.40
C VAL A 157 -11.25 -8.87 3.93
N THR A 158 -11.44 -10.12 3.52
CA THR A 158 -10.52 -11.20 3.91
C THR A 158 -9.18 -11.07 3.17
N PRO A 159 -8.06 -11.51 3.77
CA PRO A 159 -6.76 -11.53 3.08
C PRO A 159 -6.79 -12.29 1.75
N ALA A 160 -7.54 -13.39 1.66
CA ALA A 160 -7.69 -14.16 0.42
C ALA A 160 -8.45 -13.38 -0.67
N ALA A 161 -9.53 -12.68 -0.30
CA ALA A 161 -10.28 -11.84 -1.25
C ALA A 161 -9.42 -10.64 -1.73
N LEU A 162 -8.66 -10.03 -0.82
CA LEU A 162 -7.71 -8.96 -1.15
C LEU A 162 -6.65 -9.44 -2.14
N ALA A 163 -6.00 -10.56 -1.86
CA ALA A 163 -5.00 -11.15 -2.76
C ALA A 163 -5.59 -11.49 -4.14
N SER A 164 -6.79 -12.07 -4.18
CA SER A 164 -7.50 -12.36 -5.42
C SER A 164 -7.81 -11.10 -6.24
N ALA A 165 -8.20 -10.01 -5.58
CA ALA A 165 -8.44 -8.73 -6.24
C ALA A 165 -7.16 -8.14 -6.85
N ILE A 166 -6.02 -8.25 -6.16
CA ILE A 166 -4.71 -7.82 -6.68
C ILE A 166 -4.33 -8.63 -7.92
N VAL A 167 -4.42 -9.96 -7.85
CA VAL A 167 -4.10 -10.84 -8.99
C VAL A 167 -5.00 -10.54 -10.18
N LYS A 168 -6.30 -10.34 -9.94
CA LYS A 168 -7.26 -9.97 -10.99
C LYS A 168 -6.89 -8.62 -11.63
N ALA A 169 -6.56 -7.60 -10.83
CA ALA A 169 -6.17 -6.29 -11.32
C ALA A 169 -4.90 -6.35 -12.20
N LEU A 170 -3.91 -7.14 -11.81
CA LEU A 170 -2.69 -7.37 -12.59
C LEU A 170 -2.99 -8.01 -13.95
N ARG A 171 -3.94 -8.95 -14.01
CA ARG A 171 -4.38 -9.59 -15.26
C ARG A 171 -5.18 -8.65 -16.16
N ASP A 172 -6.12 -7.92 -15.56
CA ASP A 172 -7.08 -7.08 -16.30
C ASP A 172 -6.53 -5.70 -16.66
N GLY A 173 -5.36 -5.35 -16.16
CA GLY A 173 -4.74 -4.04 -16.42
C GLY A 173 -5.33 -2.88 -15.62
N VAL A 174 -5.96 -3.18 -14.47
CA VAL A 174 -6.56 -2.15 -13.61
C VAL A 174 -5.48 -1.50 -12.74
N GLU A 175 -5.42 -0.17 -12.74
CA GLU A 175 -4.40 0.58 -12.01
C GLU A 175 -4.81 0.96 -10.58
N ASP A 176 -6.10 1.15 -10.30
CA ASP A 176 -6.61 1.49 -8.95
C ASP A 176 -7.70 0.51 -8.54
N VAL A 177 -7.49 -0.19 -7.43
CA VAL A 177 -8.30 -1.33 -6.97
C VAL A 177 -8.92 -1.02 -5.61
N TYR A 178 -10.21 -1.24 -5.49
CA TYR A 178 -10.98 -1.00 -4.27
C TYR A 178 -11.68 -2.31 -3.84
N PRO A 179 -10.99 -3.19 -3.11
CA PRO A 179 -11.51 -4.51 -2.79
C PRO A 179 -12.54 -4.48 -1.65
N GLY A 180 -13.67 -5.16 -1.88
CA GLY A 180 -14.75 -5.28 -0.90
C GLY A 180 -15.73 -4.09 -0.89
N ASP A 181 -16.91 -4.34 -0.30
CA ASP A 181 -18.03 -3.39 -0.34
C ASP A 181 -17.72 -2.07 0.35
N VAL A 182 -17.00 -2.11 1.50
CA VAL A 182 -16.60 -0.90 2.23
C VAL A 182 -15.74 0.02 1.36
N ALA A 183 -14.78 -0.55 0.64
CA ALA A 183 -13.90 0.25 -0.22
C ALA A 183 -14.66 0.84 -1.42
N GLN A 184 -15.60 0.09 -1.99
CA GLN A 184 -16.44 0.55 -3.10
C GLN A 184 -17.39 1.67 -2.66
N GLU A 185 -18.06 1.50 -1.52
CA GLU A 185 -18.93 2.53 -0.95
C GLU A 185 -18.15 3.80 -0.61
N TRP A 186 -16.99 3.67 0.04
CA TRP A 186 -16.13 4.79 0.37
C TRP A 186 -15.71 5.57 -0.88
N LEU A 187 -15.27 4.87 -1.92
CA LEU A 187 -14.92 5.47 -3.20
C LEU A 187 -16.10 6.23 -3.83
N SER A 188 -17.29 5.63 -3.82
CA SER A 188 -18.50 6.24 -4.37
C SER A 188 -18.82 7.55 -3.65
N ARG A 189 -18.82 7.54 -2.32
CA ARG A 189 -19.08 8.73 -1.48
C ARG A 189 -18.00 9.80 -1.64
N TRP A 190 -16.74 9.38 -1.73
CA TRP A 190 -15.64 10.30 -1.97
C TRP A 190 -15.73 10.98 -3.33
N ARG A 191 -16.14 10.25 -4.37
CA ARG A 191 -16.36 10.82 -5.72
C ARG A 191 -17.57 11.74 -5.79
N ASP A 192 -18.63 11.41 -5.06
CA ASP A 192 -19.84 12.22 -5.02
C ASP A 192 -19.58 13.56 -4.31
N ASN A 193 -19.13 13.51 -3.06
CA ASN A 193 -18.79 14.71 -2.30
C ASN A 193 -17.78 14.44 -1.19
N PRO A 194 -16.47 14.68 -1.43
CA PRO A 194 -15.42 14.44 -0.43
C PRO A 194 -15.65 15.19 0.90
N LYS A 195 -16.27 16.38 0.85
CA LYS A 195 -16.51 17.19 2.04
C LYS A 195 -17.64 16.68 2.91
N VAL A 196 -18.64 16.07 2.30
CA VAL A 196 -19.71 15.36 3.02
C VAL A 196 -19.13 14.15 3.72
N LEU A 197 -18.37 13.33 2.99
CA LEU A 197 -17.71 12.14 3.57
C LEU A 197 -16.81 12.52 4.76
N GLU A 198 -15.98 13.57 4.63
CA GLU A 198 -15.14 14.07 5.74
C GLU A 198 -15.95 14.40 7.00
N ARG A 199 -17.10 15.09 6.85
CA ARG A 199 -17.96 15.45 7.98
C ARG A 199 -18.62 14.24 8.63
N GLU A 200 -19.06 13.27 7.84
CA GLU A 200 -19.69 12.05 8.34
C GLU A 200 -18.70 11.17 9.11
N LEU A 201 -17.47 11.06 8.62
CA LEU A 201 -16.39 10.36 9.32
C LEU A 201 -16.02 11.04 10.63
N ALA A 202 -16.03 12.37 10.67
CA ALA A 202 -15.80 13.13 11.89
C ALA A 202 -16.93 12.92 12.92
N ALA A 203 -18.20 12.85 12.49
CA ALA A 203 -19.33 12.62 13.35
C ALA A 203 -19.36 11.18 13.92
N GLY A 204 -18.99 10.16 13.14
CA GLY A 204 -18.94 8.76 13.56
C GLY A 204 -17.75 8.42 14.48
N SER A 205 -16.78 9.31 14.61
CA SER A 205 -15.59 9.09 15.46
C SER A 205 -15.72 9.65 16.87
N GLY A 206 -16.86 10.24 17.21
CA GLY A 206 -17.14 10.87 18.50
C GLY A 206 -17.91 10.01 19.53
N THR A 207 -18.09 8.68 19.27
CA THR A 207 -18.74 7.74 20.19
C THR A 207 -17.79 6.71 20.76
#